data_aaf7c533bfc6e63ea874a29e19ecfa20
#
_entry.id   aaf7c533bfc6e63ea874a29e19ecfa20
#
_cell.length_a   1.000
_cell.length_b   1.000
_cell.length_c   1.000
_cell.angle_alpha   90.00
_cell.angle_beta   90.00
_cell.angle_gamma   90.00
#
_symmetry.space_group_name_H-M   'P 1'
#
loop_
_entity.id
_entity.type
_entity.pdbx_description
1 polymer ?
#
loop_
_entity_poly.entity_id
_entity_poly.type
_entity_poly.pdbx_seq_one_letter_code
_entity_poly.pdbx_strand_id
1 'polypeptide(L)'
;YENKIFNIQRILVKPTIGNLFLWRTIIQTDKVFYVNAVNVMPFSDYKIYKGDSYPLLDLKNYKDSLGENSRMFKDILRFLKFTDNYAIEDNQSKIIIDLRYGTLPNDSRSLWGIKVDKEKVHNHANFIRMRNFKESDYDKFLEMLF
;
A
#
# COMPACT_ATOMS: atom_id res chain seq x y z
N TYR A 1 7.51 -19.12 1.52
CA TYR A 1 6.93 -18.95 2.89
C TYR A 1 6.82 -20.32 3.56
N GLU A 2 7.97 -20.86 3.91
CA GLU A 2 8.06 -22.16 4.54
C GLU A 2 7.44 -22.11 5.94
N ASN A 3 6.35 -22.84 6.13
CA ASN A 3 5.77 -23.27 7.42
C ASN A 3 5.30 -22.19 8.44
N LYS A 4 4.99 -20.96 8.05
CA LYS A 4 4.21 -20.07 8.90
C LYS A 4 2.74 -20.15 8.49
N ILE A 5 1.88 -20.62 9.39
CA ILE A 5 0.42 -20.53 9.22
C ILE A 5 0.07 -19.05 9.35
N PHE A 6 -0.18 -18.39 8.22
CA PHE A 6 -0.68 -17.03 8.19
C PHE A 6 -2.21 -17.08 8.20
N ASN A 7 -2.82 -16.32 9.09
CA ASN A 7 -4.26 -16.08 9.04
C ASN A 7 -4.54 -15.04 7.93
N ILE A 8 -4.66 -15.52 6.69
CA ILE A 8 -4.92 -14.66 5.53
C ILE A 8 -6.37 -14.21 5.57
N GLN A 9 -6.57 -12.90 5.64
CA GLN A 9 -7.89 -12.25 5.61
C GLN A 9 -8.36 -11.97 4.18
N ARG A 10 -7.47 -11.40 3.38
CA ARG A 10 -7.75 -11.00 1.99
C ARG A 10 -6.50 -11.05 1.13
N ILE A 11 -6.71 -11.21 -0.16
CA ILE A 11 -5.66 -11.08 -1.19
C ILE A 11 -6.17 -10.15 -2.28
N LEU A 12 -5.36 -9.17 -2.64
CA LEU A 12 -5.56 -8.33 -3.82
C LEU A 12 -4.50 -8.66 -4.85
N VAL A 13 -4.92 -8.89 -6.09
CA VAL A 13 -4.03 -9.15 -7.23
C VAL A 13 -4.37 -8.16 -8.33
N LYS A 14 -3.39 -7.40 -8.80
CA LYS A 14 -3.57 -6.40 -9.86
C LYS A 14 -2.44 -6.50 -10.89
N PRO A 15 -2.74 -6.43 -12.20
CA PRO A 15 -1.69 -6.33 -13.21
C PRO A 15 -0.97 -4.99 -13.05
N THR A 16 0.31 -4.94 -13.39
CA THR A 16 1.04 -3.69 -13.52
C THR A 16 0.69 -2.98 -14.83
N ILE A 17 0.87 -1.67 -14.86
CA ILE A 17 0.50 -0.86 -16.03
C ILE A 17 1.31 -1.31 -17.25
N GLY A 18 0.62 -1.54 -18.36
CA GLY A 18 1.23 -1.80 -19.66
C GLY A 18 1.66 -3.24 -19.92
N ASN A 19 1.39 -4.18 -19.01
CA ASN A 19 1.68 -5.61 -19.24
C ASN A 19 0.69 -6.54 -18.52
N LEU A 20 0.68 -7.82 -18.94
CA LEU A 20 -0.16 -8.87 -18.35
C LEU A 20 0.66 -9.97 -17.65
N PHE A 21 1.96 -9.79 -17.54
CA PHE A 21 2.86 -10.82 -17.01
C PHE A 21 3.33 -10.52 -15.60
N LEU A 22 3.47 -9.24 -15.24
CA LEU A 22 3.92 -8.83 -13.92
C LEU A 22 2.74 -8.28 -13.10
N TRP A 23 2.48 -8.88 -11.96
CA TRP A 23 1.34 -8.60 -11.10
C TRP A 23 1.78 -8.14 -9.72
N ARG A 24 1.11 -7.12 -9.21
CA ARG A 24 1.22 -6.74 -7.80
C ARG A 24 0.27 -7.60 -6.98
N THR A 25 0.76 -8.18 -5.89
CA THR A 25 -0.04 -8.93 -4.94
C THR A 25 0.07 -8.31 -3.56
N ILE A 26 -1.06 -8.17 -2.87
CA ILE A 26 -1.13 -7.67 -1.50
C ILE A 26 -1.89 -8.71 -0.69
N ILE A 27 -1.21 -9.29 0.31
CA ILE A 27 -1.79 -10.28 1.21
C ILE A 27 -2.00 -9.60 2.55
N GLN A 28 -3.25 -9.52 2.99
CA GLN A 28 -3.60 -9.00 4.32
C GLN A 28 -3.76 -10.15 5.31
N THR A 29 -3.08 -10.02 6.44
CA THR A 29 -3.28 -10.85 7.62
C THR A 29 -4.00 -10.04 8.71
N ASP A 30 -4.14 -10.60 9.89
CA ASP A 30 -4.66 -9.92 11.09
C ASP A 30 -3.75 -8.77 11.60
N LYS A 31 -2.48 -8.73 11.20
CA LYS A 31 -1.48 -7.78 11.73
C LYS A 31 -0.80 -6.93 10.67
N VAL A 32 -0.56 -7.48 9.48
CA VAL A 32 0.27 -6.85 8.47
C VAL A 32 -0.25 -7.08 7.06
N PHE A 33 0.16 -6.20 6.14
CA PHE A 33 0.13 -6.43 4.71
C PHE A 33 1.48 -6.93 4.23
N TYR A 34 1.50 -7.94 3.37
CA TYR A 34 2.67 -8.34 2.57
C TYR A 34 2.46 -7.88 1.13
N VAL A 35 3.44 -7.19 0.57
CA VAL A 35 3.41 -6.71 -0.81
C VAL A 35 4.46 -7.44 -1.62
N ASN A 36 4.07 -8.08 -2.71
CA ASN A 36 4.99 -8.79 -3.59
C ASN A 36 4.66 -8.49 -5.05
N ALA A 37 5.63 -8.76 -5.94
CA ALA A 37 5.38 -8.88 -7.36
C ALA A 37 5.44 -10.34 -7.79
N VAL A 38 4.57 -10.73 -8.70
CA VAL A 38 4.55 -12.08 -9.28
C VAL A 38 4.62 -11.96 -10.80
N ASN A 39 5.64 -12.58 -11.37
CA ASN A 39 5.77 -12.69 -12.82
C ASN A 39 5.23 -14.06 -13.26
N VAL A 40 4.33 -14.05 -14.26
CA VAL A 40 3.65 -15.23 -14.81
C VAL A 40 3.84 -15.27 -16.34
N MET A 41 5.07 -15.33 -16.78
CA MET A 41 5.37 -15.44 -18.20
C MET A 41 4.84 -16.75 -18.79
N PRO A 42 4.28 -16.74 -20.03
CA PRO A 42 3.89 -17.96 -20.72
C PRO A 42 5.06 -18.92 -20.88
N PHE A 43 4.80 -20.20 -20.69
CA PHE A 43 5.77 -21.29 -20.87
C PHE A 43 7.00 -21.28 -19.95
N SER A 44 6.93 -20.53 -18.83
CA SER A 44 7.95 -20.54 -17.79
C SER A 44 7.33 -20.69 -16.40
N ASP A 45 8.14 -21.09 -15.43
CA ASP A 45 7.69 -21.07 -14.03
C ASP A 45 7.45 -19.63 -13.56
N TYR A 46 6.47 -19.47 -12.66
CA TYR A 46 6.24 -18.16 -12.06
C TYR A 46 7.41 -17.74 -11.14
N LYS A 47 7.69 -16.46 -11.10
CA LYS A 47 8.71 -15.89 -10.20
C LYS A 47 8.04 -14.94 -9.20
N ILE A 48 8.43 -15.04 -7.93
CA ILE A 48 7.96 -14.14 -6.87
C ILE A 48 9.10 -13.20 -6.46
N TYR A 49 8.87 -11.90 -6.62
CA TYR A 49 9.75 -10.85 -6.12
C TYR A 49 9.17 -10.33 -4.82
N LYS A 50 9.75 -10.78 -3.72
CA LYS A 50 9.30 -10.39 -2.37
C LYS A 50 9.52 -8.90 -2.15
N GLY A 51 8.51 -8.24 -1.59
CA GLY A 51 8.63 -6.91 -1.04
C GLY A 51 8.58 -6.97 0.49
N ASP A 52 8.31 -5.82 1.10
CA ASP A 52 8.25 -5.69 2.55
C ASP A 52 6.87 -6.02 3.13
N SER A 53 6.82 -6.09 4.45
CA SER A 53 5.58 -6.15 5.22
C SER A 53 5.32 -4.82 5.91
N TYR A 54 4.04 -4.45 5.99
CA TYR A 54 3.60 -3.17 6.53
C TYR A 54 2.50 -3.40 7.57
N PRO A 55 2.57 -2.77 8.76
CA PRO A 55 1.53 -2.92 9.77
C PRO A 55 0.20 -2.35 9.27
N LEU A 56 -0.90 -2.92 9.76
CA LEU A 56 -2.23 -2.35 9.53
C LEU A 56 -2.32 -0.98 10.19
N LEU A 57 -3.15 -0.10 9.61
CA LEU A 57 -3.39 1.23 10.16
C LEU A 57 -4.08 1.13 11.52
N ASP A 58 -3.49 1.76 12.55
CA ASP A 58 -4.07 1.81 13.90
C ASP A 58 -5.16 2.89 13.99
N LEU A 59 -6.37 2.51 13.58
CA LEU A 59 -7.54 3.39 13.62
C LEU A 59 -7.92 3.81 15.04
N LYS A 60 -7.67 2.97 16.03
CA LYS A 60 -7.98 3.29 17.41
C LYS A 60 -7.11 4.46 17.89
N ASN A 61 -5.81 4.41 17.61
CA ASN A 61 -4.90 5.50 17.93
C ASN A 61 -5.30 6.81 17.23
N TYR A 62 -5.72 6.75 15.97
CA TYR A 62 -6.20 7.93 15.25
C TYR A 62 -7.50 8.47 15.84
N LYS A 63 -8.45 7.60 16.19
CA LYS A 63 -9.71 8.00 16.85
C LYS A 63 -9.44 8.70 18.19
N ASP A 64 -8.55 8.13 19.01
CA ASP A 64 -8.21 8.65 20.34
C ASP A 64 -7.47 9.99 20.25
N SER A 65 -6.57 10.15 19.27
CA SER A 65 -5.75 11.37 19.11
C SER A 65 -6.45 12.52 18.40
N LEU A 66 -7.35 12.24 17.45
CA LEU A 66 -8.02 13.26 16.64
C LEU A 66 -9.44 13.59 17.13
N GLY A 67 -10.07 12.65 17.83
CA GLY A 67 -11.49 12.70 18.18
C GLY A 67 -12.38 12.15 17.06
N GLU A 68 -13.35 11.31 17.43
CA GLU A 68 -14.26 10.61 16.51
C GLU A 68 -15.05 11.54 15.58
N ASN A 69 -15.41 12.72 16.09
CA ASN A 69 -16.21 13.70 15.36
C ASN A 69 -15.40 14.72 14.56
N SER A 70 -14.06 14.68 14.64
CA SER A 70 -13.20 15.61 13.92
C SER A 70 -13.29 15.43 12.39
N ARG A 71 -13.07 16.51 11.63
CA ARG A 71 -13.02 16.44 10.17
C ARG A 71 -11.87 15.56 9.71
N MET A 72 -10.72 15.69 10.36
CA MET A 72 -9.52 14.92 10.05
C MET A 72 -9.78 13.41 10.15
N PHE A 73 -10.40 12.95 11.23
CA PHE A 73 -10.72 11.53 11.40
C PHE A 73 -11.76 11.03 10.38
N LYS A 74 -12.77 11.85 10.09
CA LYS A 74 -13.75 11.53 9.04
C LYS A 74 -13.11 11.41 7.65
N ASP A 75 -12.10 12.21 7.36
CA ASP A 75 -11.35 12.11 6.10
C ASP A 75 -10.49 10.85 6.04
N ILE A 76 -9.91 10.41 7.16
CA ILE A 76 -9.24 9.10 7.24
C ILE A 76 -10.24 7.98 6.91
N LEU A 77 -11.44 7.99 7.49
CA LEU A 77 -12.45 6.97 7.21
C LEU A 77 -12.90 6.99 5.74
N ARG A 78 -13.04 8.18 5.13
CA ARG A 78 -13.34 8.30 3.70
C ARG A 78 -12.22 7.75 2.83
N PHE A 79 -10.97 8.04 3.19
CA PHE A 79 -9.80 7.53 2.48
C PHE A 79 -9.71 6.01 2.58
N LEU A 80 -9.98 5.43 3.76
CA LEU A 80 -10.02 3.98 3.93
C LEU A 80 -11.11 3.34 3.08
N LYS A 81 -12.29 3.94 3.01
CA LYS A 81 -13.36 3.47 2.12
C LYS A 81 -12.93 3.55 0.65
N PHE A 82 -12.29 4.64 0.25
CA PHE A 82 -11.76 4.82 -1.11
C PHE A 82 -10.70 3.77 -1.47
N THR A 83 -9.82 3.43 -0.52
CA THR A 83 -8.75 2.45 -0.71
C THR A 83 -9.19 1.00 -0.47
N ASP A 84 -10.46 0.75 -0.18
CA ASP A 84 -10.97 -0.55 0.26
C ASP A 84 -10.18 -1.12 1.45
N ASN A 85 -9.82 -0.25 2.40
CA ASN A 85 -8.97 -0.53 3.55
C ASN A 85 -7.55 -1.04 3.23
N TYR A 86 -7.08 -0.92 1.99
CA TYR A 86 -5.69 -1.17 1.62
C TYR A 86 -4.86 0.11 1.81
N ALA A 87 -4.80 0.60 3.04
CA ALA A 87 -4.02 1.79 3.39
C ALA A 87 -3.12 1.51 4.59
N ILE A 88 -1.96 2.13 4.59
CA ILE A 88 -0.98 2.07 5.66
C ILE A 88 -0.45 3.48 5.97
N GLU A 89 0.10 3.67 7.17
CA GLU A 89 0.89 4.86 7.47
C GLU A 89 2.33 4.65 7.01
N ASP A 90 2.83 5.52 6.17
CA ASP A 90 4.26 5.55 5.85
C ASP A 90 5.04 6.11 7.06
N ASN A 91 5.93 5.28 7.61
CA ASN A 91 6.66 5.59 8.85
C ASN A 91 7.54 6.84 8.75
N GLN A 92 8.04 7.16 7.57
CA GLN A 92 8.94 8.31 7.37
C GLN A 92 8.17 9.61 7.20
N SER A 93 7.18 9.63 6.34
CA SER A 93 6.43 10.84 5.98
C SER A 93 5.22 11.11 6.86
N LYS A 94 4.75 10.12 7.63
CA LYS A 94 3.50 10.18 8.39
C LYS A 94 2.27 10.46 7.53
N ILE A 95 2.30 9.97 6.29
CA ILE A 95 1.23 10.05 5.32
C ILE A 95 0.50 8.71 5.31
N ILE A 96 -0.82 8.72 5.31
CA ILE A 96 -1.62 7.51 5.06
C ILE A 96 -1.70 7.32 3.55
N ILE A 97 -1.14 6.23 3.06
CA ILE A 97 -0.96 5.94 1.63
C ILE A 97 -1.87 4.83 1.15
N ASP A 98 -2.24 4.89 -0.13
CA ASP A 98 -2.98 3.83 -0.82
C ASP A 98 -2.02 2.71 -1.25
N LEU A 99 -2.06 1.59 -0.57
CA LEU A 99 -1.15 0.47 -0.84
C LEU A 99 -1.44 -0.25 -2.17
N ARG A 100 -2.62 -0.04 -2.76
CA ARG A 100 -3.03 -0.73 -4.01
C ARG A 100 -2.20 -0.31 -5.22
N TYR A 101 -1.56 0.87 -5.16
CA TYR A 101 -0.79 1.45 -6.24
C TYR A 101 0.59 1.88 -5.75
N GLY A 102 1.62 1.35 -6.36
CA GLY A 102 3.00 1.66 -6.01
C GLY A 102 3.83 2.00 -7.23
N THR A 103 5.00 2.59 -7.00
CA THR A 103 5.99 2.89 -8.04
C THR A 103 6.52 1.60 -8.65
N LEU A 104 6.87 0.63 -7.81
CA LEU A 104 7.19 -0.74 -8.21
C LEU A 104 6.12 -1.71 -7.68
N PRO A 105 5.89 -2.84 -8.33
CA PRO A 105 4.84 -3.77 -7.91
C PRO A 105 5.09 -4.45 -6.57
N ASN A 106 6.31 -4.44 -6.06
CA ASN A 106 6.70 -5.05 -4.80
C ASN A 106 7.08 -4.03 -3.69
N ASP A 107 6.82 -2.74 -3.87
CA ASP A 107 7.12 -1.72 -2.86
C ASP A 107 5.87 -0.95 -2.38
N SER A 108 6.02 -0.13 -1.31
CA SER A 108 4.97 0.70 -0.75
C SER A 108 4.99 2.15 -1.22
N ARG A 109 5.93 2.53 -2.08
CA ARG A 109 6.00 3.92 -2.58
C ARG A 109 4.77 4.24 -3.41
N SER A 110 3.73 4.70 -2.72
CA SER A 110 2.41 4.96 -3.30
C SER A 110 2.43 6.18 -4.21
N LEU A 111 1.46 6.22 -5.11
CA LEU A 111 1.25 7.36 -6.02
C LEU A 111 0.50 8.51 -5.33
N TRP A 112 -0.20 8.26 -4.24
CA TRP A 112 -0.97 9.24 -3.48
C TRP A 112 -1.25 8.79 -2.05
N GLY A 113 -1.63 9.76 -1.24
CA GLY A 113 -2.01 9.56 0.14
C GLY A 113 -2.67 10.80 0.73
N ILE A 114 -2.96 10.75 2.03
CA ILE A 114 -3.44 11.88 2.80
C ILE A 114 -2.49 12.19 3.94
N LYS A 115 -2.16 13.47 4.12
CA LYS A 115 -1.37 13.95 5.25
C LYS A 115 -2.31 14.33 6.38
N VAL A 116 -2.09 13.72 7.53
CA VAL A 116 -2.84 13.95 8.77
C VAL A 116 -2.08 14.94 9.64
N ASP A 117 -2.75 15.99 10.09
CA ASP A 117 -2.20 16.98 11.02
C ASP A 117 -2.96 16.91 12.34
N LYS A 118 -2.31 16.37 13.38
CA LYS A 118 -2.92 16.17 14.69
C LYS A 118 -3.19 17.47 15.46
N GLU A 119 -2.56 18.57 15.05
CA GLU A 119 -2.76 19.88 15.64
C GLU A 119 -3.96 20.63 15.02
N LYS A 120 -4.37 20.23 13.83
CA LYS A 120 -5.44 20.87 13.04
C LYS A 120 -6.62 19.95 12.79
N VAL A 121 -7.12 19.30 13.84
CA VAL A 121 -8.15 18.25 13.75
C VAL A 121 -9.47 18.69 13.10
N HIS A 122 -9.78 19.99 13.15
CA HIS A 122 -10.98 20.59 12.52
C HIS A 122 -10.81 20.88 11.02
N ASN A 123 -9.59 20.82 10.52
CA ASN A 123 -9.29 20.97 9.10
C ASN A 123 -9.46 19.64 8.37
N HIS A 124 -9.55 19.72 7.04
CA HIS A 124 -9.47 18.54 6.20
C HIS A 124 -8.03 18.00 6.09
N ALA A 125 -7.91 16.69 5.93
CA ALA A 125 -6.63 16.08 5.57
C ALA A 125 -6.20 16.53 4.17
N ASN A 126 -4.91 16.76 4.00
CA ASN A 126 -4.36 17.18 2.71
C ASN A 126 -4.12 15.97 1.81
N PHE A 127 -4.78 15.93 0.65
CA PHE A 127 -4.48 14.95 -0.38
C PHE A 127 -3.13 15.26 -1.04
N ILE A 128 -2.25 14.27 -1.09
CA ILE A 128 -0.88 14.41 -1.62
C ILE A 128 -0.71 13.43 -2.78
N ARG A 129 -0.20 13.95 -3.91
CA ARG A 129 0.28 13.13 -5.03
C ARG A 129 1.78 12.97 -4.89
N MET A 130 2.24 11.73 -4.92
CA MET A 130 3.64 11.36 -4.78
C MET A 130 4.13 10.75 -6.09
N ARG A 131 4.98 11.46 -6.82
CA ARG A 131 5.58 10.97 -8.07
C ARG A 131 7.10 10.89 -7.88
N ASN A 132 7.54 9.89 -7.13
CA ASN A 132 8.96 9.68 -6.83
C ASN A 132 9.54 8.54 -7.68
N PHE A 133 9.32 8.59 -8.98
CA PHE A 133 9.92 7.65 -9.93
C PHE A 133 11.38 8.03 -10.16
N LYS A 134 12.29 7.06 -9.95
CA LYS A 134 13.72 7.21 -10.22
C LYS A 134 14.07 6.42 -11.48
N GLU A 135 15.10 6.82 -12.20
CA GLU A 135 15.59 6.09 -13.37
C GLU A 135 15.88 4.62 -13.05
N SER A 136 16.49 4.36 -11.89
CA SER A 136 16.74 3.00 -11.39
C SER A 136 15.48 2.16 -11.13
N ASP A 137 14.30 2.76 -11.04
CA ASP A 137 13.05 2.02 -10.88
C ASP A 137 12.62 1.36 -12.19
N TYR A 138 12.94 2.00 -13.32
CA TYR A 138 12.69 1.41 -14.63
C TYR A 138 13.51 0.13 -14.83
N ASP A 139 14.79 0.16 -14.47
CA ASP A 139 15.66 -1.02 -14.57
C ASP A 139 15.16 -2.16 -13.70
N LYS A 140 14.80 -1.86 -12.44
CA LYS A 140 14.23 -2.85 -11.52
C LYS A 140 12.89 -3.42 -12.03
N PHE A 141 12.06 -2.57 -12.65
CA PHE A 141 10.81 -3.03 -13.24
C PHE A 141 11.06 -4.00 -14.39
N LEU A 142 12.02 -3.67 -15.27
CA LEU A 142 12.40 -4.56 -16.39
C LEU A 142 12.99 -5.88 -15.90
N GLU A 143 13.86 -5.86 -14.86
CA GLU A 143 14.40 -7.09 -14.22
C GLU A 143 13.30 -7.99 -13.65
N MET A 144 12.21 -7.42 -13.15
CA MET A 144 11.07 -8.20 -12.68
C MET A 144 10.18 -8.72 -13.83
N LEU A 145 10.19 -8.03 -14.97
CA LEU A 145 9.36 -8.37 -16.11
C LEU A 145 10.01 -9.45 -16.99
N PHE A 146 11.32 -9.41 -17.16
CA PHE A 146 12.10 -10.31 -18.03
C PHE A 146 13.14 -11.13 -17.23
#